data_bf7121eb0c1f10291e28a588afff882a
#
_entry.id   bf7121eb0c1f10291e28a588afff882a
#
_cell.length_a   1.000
_cell.length_b   1.000
_cell.length_c   1.000
_cell.angle_alpha   90.00
_cell.angle_beta   90.00
_cell.angle_gamma   90.00
#
_symmetry.space_group_name_H-M   'P 1'
#
loop_
_entity.id
_entity.type
_entity.pdbx_description
1 polymer ?
#
loop_
_entity_poly.entity_id
_entity_poly.type
_entity_poly.pdbx_seq_one_letter_code
_entity_poly.pdbx_strand_id
1 'polypeptide(L)'
;ETDSEVDTPPRLQAAAEAPIPSVTVQLKDAGGNVVQTATTDANGNYSFTVTPGTYSVAIVAPAGYIATTPNQGSDALDSDINAAGQTGTIVLSSGENDSSVDAGLYRAAELGDRVWLDTNGNGQQDNGEAGVAGVKVTLLDASGNAGGSPLTTDANGNYLFTGLRPGTYSVQFDKTTLPAGYSFTTANTGSDASDSDANVTDGKTAQTVLDSGESDRTWDAGIVANPGTITGRVLEDTNNDNVGDTPLPGVTVVLKDPNGNTVATTTTDTNGNYSFPNVPAGNYTIVEQTPPGYLDVGDTDGGDPNVISVTVTPGETNSGNVFVDERQPGVISGTVREDLDNNGTGDTPIEGATVVLKDAQGNPVATTTTDANGNYTFNNVPAGSYTVEETNKPGYTDVGDTDGGNPNQISVTLTQGQSSTGNDFVDERPATLGDRVWEDTNANGVQDAGEAGIAGVTVQLKDENGAPVATTTGAVRLEDQKAGA
;
A
#
# COMPACT_ATOMS: atom_id res chain seq x y z
N GLU A 1 31.94 -12.64 27.49
CA GLU A 1 31.53 -12.26 28.85
C GLU A 1 31.61 -10.73 28.92
N THR A 2 30.55 -10.04 28.61
CA THR A 2 30.32 -8.61 28.89
C THR A 2 29.13 -8.56 29.81
N ASP A 3 29.47 -8.28 31.05
CA ASP A 3 28.56 -8.04 32.17
C ASP A 3 27.64 -6.85 31.79
N SER A 4 26.38 -7.15 31.52
CA SER A 4 25.36 -6.11 31.43
C SER A 4 24.96 -5.75 32.85
N GLU A 5 25.57 -4.72 33.42
CA GLU A 5 25.02 -4.03 34.58
C GLU A 5 23.58 -3.60 34.21
N VAL A 6 22.63 -4.31 34.77
CA VAL A 6 21.26 -3.84 34.88
C VAL A 6 21.33 -2.63 35.83
N ASP A 7 21.21 -1.44 35.25
CA ASP A 7 21.07 -0.19 36.00
C ASP A 7 19.76 -0.29 36.78
N THR A 8 19.85 -0.82 37.98
CA THR A 8 18.78 -0.70 38.98
C THR A 8 18.87 0.72 39.48
N PRO A 9 17.78 1.52 39.36
CA PRO A 9 17.78 2.85 39.92
C PRO A 9 18.19 2.76 41.39
N PRO A 10 18.99 3.71 41.88
CA PRO A 10 19.43 3.69 43.26
C PRO A 10 18.21 3.62 44.18
N ARG A 11 18.14 2.59 45.02
CA ARG A 11 17.16 2.56 46.11
C ARG A 11 17.39 3.87 46.89
N LEU A 12 16.47 4.82 46.68
CA LEU A 12 16.38 5.98 47.53
C LEU A 12 16.14 5.43 48.94
N GLN A 13 17.16 5.50 49.78
CA GLN A 13 17.04 5.31 51.22
C GLN A 13 16.04 6.37 51.66
N ALA A 14 14.94 5.97 52.26
CA ALA A 14 13.93 6.89 52.78
C ALA A 14 14.69 8.03 53.54
N ALA A 15 14.53 9.26 53.04
CA ALA A 15 15.11 10.40 53.72
C ALA A 15 14.68 10.38 55.17
N ALA A 16 15.61 10.56 56.13
CA ALA A 16 15.24 10.60 57.55
C ALA A 16 14.16 11.67 57.70
N GLU A 17 13.01 11.27 58.31
CA GLU A 17 11.88 12.18 58.51
C GLU A 17 12.34 13.44 59.22
N ALA A 18 12.07 14.59 58.57
CA ALA A 18 12.56 15.88 59.11
C ALA A 18 11.62 16.42 60.15
N PRO A 19 12.12 16.88 61.31
CA PRO A 19 11.29 17.54 62.29
C PRO A 19 10.70 18.83 61.73
N ILE A 20 9.48 19.16 62.17
CA ILE A 20 8.79 20.38 61.76
C ILE A 20 8.78 21.38 62.90
N PRO A 21 9.59 22.43 62.90
CA PRO A 21 9.65 23.47 63.92
C PRO A 21 8.48 24.47 63.80
N SER A 22 8.19 25.15 64.89
CA SER A 22 7.22 26.26 64.97
C SER A 22 5.76 25.83 64.67
N VAL A 23 5.41 24.54 64.81
CA VAL A 23 4.07 24.05 64.72
C VAL A 23 3.32 24.39 66.02
N THR A 24 2.15 25.00 65.88
CA THR A 24 1.31 25.29 67.05
C THR A 24 0.65 24.03 67.58
N VAL A 25 0.88 23.73 68.86
CA VAL A 25 0.29 22.59 69.57
C VAL A 25 -0.57 23.13 70.69
N GLN A 26 -1.80 22.68 70.79
CA GLN A 26 -2.80 23.08 71.77
C GLN A 26 -3.15 21.89 72.66
N LEU A 27 -3.00 22.07 73.99
CA LEU A 27 -3.56 21.14 74.98
C LEU A 27 -4.94 21.58 75.30
N LYS A 28 -5.93 20.63 75.29
CA LYS A 28 -7.31 20.84 75.55
C LYS A 28 -7.75 20.03 76.76
N ASP A 29 -8.63 20.60 77.60
CA ASP A 29 -9.26 19.90 78.68
C ASP A 29 -10.37 18.90 78.21
N ALA A 30 -10.95 18.15 79.10
CA ALA A 30 -12.04 17.21 78.80
C ALA A 30 -13.28 17.86 78.15
N GLY A 31 -13.47 19.18 78.34
CA GLY A 31 -14.50 19.98 77.68
C GLY A 31 -14.15 20.49 76.32
N GLY A 32 -12.91 20.25 75.82
CA GLY A 32 -12.39 20.69 74.50
C GLY A 32 -11.85 22.13 74.50
N ASN A 33 -11.78 22.81 75.70
CA ASN A 33 -11.21 24.14 75.78
C ASN A 33 -9.69 24.10 75.78
N VAL A 34 -9.04 25.06 75.10
CA VAL A 34 -7.61 25.16 75.11
C VAL A 34 -7.10 25.65 76.46
N VAL A 35 -6.32 24.83 77.16
CA VAL A 35 -5.70 25.15 78.43
C VAL A 35 -4.28 25.65 78.35
N GLN A 36 -3.52 25.16 77.37
CA GLN A 36 -2.18 25.63 77.09
C GLN A 36 -1.91 25.59 75.59
N THR A 37 -0.94 26.41 75.12
CA THR A 37 -0.43 26.40 73.72
C THR A 37 1.08 26.40 73.79
N ALA A 38 1.69 25.54 73.04
CA ALA A 38 3.14 25.46 72.79
C ALA A 38 3.44 25.54 71.29
N THR A 39 4.69 25.69 70.95
CA THR A 39 5.17 25.54 69.57
C THR A 39 6.31 24.52 69.56
N THR A 40 6.42 23.74 68.50
CA THR A 40 7.53 22.80 68.36
C THR A 40 8.87 23.53 68.22
N ASP A 41 9.91 22.99 68.85
CA ASP A 41 11.30 23.48 68.75
C ASP A 41 11.96 23.10 67.41
N ALA A 42 13.27 23.40 67.27
CA ALA A 42 14.04 23.07 66.05
C ALA A 42 14.10 21.56 65.75
N ASN A 43 13.84 20.71 66.76
CA ASN A 43 13.83 19.27 66.63
C ASN A 43 12.40 18.71 66.59
N GLY A 44 11.34 19.55 66.46
CA GLY A 44 9.97 19.15 66.44
C GLY A 44 9.39 18.84 67.79
N ASN A 45 10.10 19.00 68.89
CA ASN A 45 9.62 18.63 70.21
C ASN A 45 8.69 19.70 70.81
N TYR A 46 7.75 19.29 71.61
CA TYR A 46 6.89 20.12 72.41
C TYR A 46 6.65 19.46 73.77
N SER A 47 6.26 20.23 74.80
CA SER A 47 5.88 19.70 76.10
C SER A 47 4.87 20.59 76.79
N PHE A 48 4.05 19.99 77.67
CA PHE A 48 3.14 20.65 78.52
C PHE A 48 3.37 20.17 79.98
N THR A 49 3.32 21.09 80.95
CA THR A 49 3.30 20.74 82.37
C THR A 49 1.93 21.09 82.94
N VAL A 50 1.18 20.04 83.40
CA VAL A 50 -0.18 20.15 83.83
C VAL A 50 -0.48 19.31 85.07
N THR A 51 -1.60 19.56 85.73
CA THR A 51 -2.08 18.73 86.84
C THR A 51 -2.60 17.39 86.25
N PRO A 52 -2.60 16.33 87.09
CA PRO A 52 -3.28 15.10 86.70
C PRO A 52 -4.71 15.35 86.23
N GLY A 53 -5.10 14.69 85.11
CA GLY A 53 -6.41 14.92 84.51
C GLY A 53 -6.60 14.28 83.15
N THR A 54 -7.68 14.63 82.47
CA THR A 54 -8.02 14.15 81.15
C THR A 54 -7.85 15.27 80.13
N TYR A 55 -7.13 14.98 79.12
CA TYR A 55 -6.72 15.95 78.10
C TYR A 55 -6.83 15.39 76.66
N SER A 56 -6.68 16.24 75.68
CA SER A 56 -6.37 15.92 74.30
C SER A 56 -5.44 16.95 73.73
N VAL A 57 -4.66 16.58 72.71
CA VAL A 57 -3.75 17.46 71.97
C VAL A 57 -4.31 17.77 70.59
N ALA A 58 -4.23 19.02 70.19
CA ALA A 58 -4.55 19.46 68.86
C ALA A 58 -3.36 20.14 68.17
N ILE A 59 -3.00 19.66 67.00
CA ILE A 59 -1.97 20.23 66.16
C ILE A 59 -2.65 21.16 65.16
N VAL A 60 -2.19 22.42 65.09
CA VAL A 60 -2.55 23.35 64.00
C VAL A 60 -1.56 23.13 62.87
N ALA A 61 -1.93 22.29 61.91
CA ALA A 61 -1.05 21.98 60.78
C ALA A 61 -0.65 23.27 60.02
N PRO A 62 0.63 23.49 59.74
CA PRO A 62 1.04 24.58 58.88
C PRO A 62 0.42 24.51 57.49
N ALA A 63 0.35 25.64 56.79
CA ALA A 63 -0.23 25.69 55.47
C ALA A 63 0.45 24.68 54.51
N GLY A 64 -0.32 23.87 53.81
CA GLY A 64 0.14 22.83 52.87
C GLY A 64 0.50 21.49 53.50
N TYR A 65 0.42 21.36 54.86
CA TYR A 65 0.61 20.07 55.52
C TYR A 65 -0.72 19.40 55.86
N ILE A 66 -0.69 18.07 55.79
CA ILE A 66 -1.82 17.17 56.05
C ILE A 66 -1.40 16.15 57.13
N ALA A 67 -2.29 15.80 58.03
CA ALA A 67 -2.03 14.77 59.06
C ALA A 67 -1.88 13.39 58.41
N THR A 68 -0.90 12.62 58.90
CA THR A 68 -0.74 11.20 58.48
C THR A 68 -1.87 10.33 59.06
N THR A 69 -1.96 9.07 58.66
CA THR A 69 -2.89 8.11 59.23
C THR A 69 -2.43 7.77 60.65
N PRO A 70 -3.29 7.87 61.70
CA PRO A 70 -2.88 7.59 63.05
C PRO A 70 -2.72 6.10 63.32
N ASN A 71 -1.97 5.76 64.37
CA ASN A 71 -1.82 4.43 64.98
C ASN A 71 -1.41 3.34 63.97
N GLN A 72 -0.34 3.60 63.23
CA GLN A 72 0.18 2.67 62.21
C GLN A 72 1.40 1.87 62.66
N GLY A 73 1.82 1.98 63.90
CA GLY A 73 3.02 1.32 64.37
C GLY A 73 3.08 1.12 65.90
N SER A 74 4.22 1.48 66.46
CA SER A 74 4.43 1.52 67.90
C SER A 74 4.03 2.90 68.43
N ASP A 75 3.22 2.95 69.46
CA ASP A 75 2.69 4.14 70.13
C ASP A 75 3.74 5.24 70.40
N ALA A 76 4.97 4.91 70.58
CA ALA A 76 6.09 5.87 70.79
C ALA A 76 6.72 6.39 69.48
N LEU A 77 6.26 5.96 68.27
CA LEU A 77 6.87 6.27 66.99
C LEU A 77 5.85 6.52 65.88
N ASP A 78 4.54 6.33 66.15
CA ASP A 78 3.48 6.55 65.19
C ASP A 78 2.71 7.86 65.48
N SER A 79 1.88 8.29 64.59
CA SER A 79 1.10 9.53 64.77
C SER A 79 -0.21 9.24 65.53
N ASP A 80 -0.51 10.05 66.54
CA ASP A 80 -1.74 9.93 67.36
C ASP A 80 -2.86 10.83 66.88
N ILE A 81 -2.58 11.71 65.89
CA ILE A 81 -3.55 12.70 65.43
C ILE A 81 -4.40 12.17 64.27
N ASN A 82 -5.70 12.39 64.35
CA ASN A 82 -6.61 12.14 63.25
C ASN A 82 -6.51 13.20 62.13
N ALA A 83 -7.27 13.06 61.07
CA ALA A 83 -7.26 13.99 59.93
C ALA A 83 -7.62 15.46 60.29
N ALA A 84 -8.25 15.69 61.45
CA ALA A 84 -8.53 17.03 61.99
C ALA A 84 -7.39 17.57 62.86
N GLY A 85 -6.27 16.84 62.96
CA GLY A 85 -5.12 17.21 63.77
C GLY A 85 -5.32 17.00 65.27
N GLN A 86 -6.22 16.14 65.71
CA GLN A 86 -6.54 15.93 67.12
C GLN A 86 -6.25 14.50 67.55
N THR A 87 -5.70 14.34 68.73
CA THR A 87 -5.52 13.07 69.40
C THR A 87 -6.85 12.55 69.99
N GLY A 88 -6.88 11.29 70.39
CA GLY A 88 -7.87 10.76 71.34
C GLY A 88 -7.74 11.38 72.73
N THR A 89 -8.47 10.83 73.67
CA THR A 89 -8.41 11.19 75.08
C THR A 89 -7.16 10.63 75.73
N ILE A 90 -6.39 11.50 76.43
CA ILE A 90 -5.14 11.21 77.14
C ILE A 90 -5.50 11.38 78.65
N VAL A 91 -5.18 10.38 79.49
CA VAL A 91 -5.39 10.43 80.95
C VAL A 91 -4.01 10.45 81.60
N LEU A 92 -3.69 11.56 82.29
CA LEU A 92 -2.43 11.71 83.02
C LEU A 92 -2.62 11.52 84.49
N SER A 93 -1.87 10.61 85.09
CA SER A 93 -1.80 10.33 86.52
C SER A 93 -0.79 11.22 87.23
N SER A 94 -0.74 11.19 88.56
CA SER A 94 0.23 12.01 89.31
C SER A 94 1.67 11.52 89.10
N GLY A 95 2.52 12.43 88.62
CA GLY A 95 3.90 12.16 88.36
C GLY A 95 4.19 11.43 87.06
N GLU A 96 3.18 11.16 86.26
CA GLU A 96 3.35 10.55 84.93
C GLU A 96 4.02 11.49 83.96
N ASN A 97 4.86 10.92 83.16
CA ASN A 97 5.47 11.57 81.99
C ASN A 97 5.12 10.75 80.76
N ASP A 98 4.16 11.18 80.00
CA ASP A 98 3.77 10.61 78.74
C ASP A 98 4.51 11.28 77.62
N SER A 99 5.33 10.55 76.86
CA SER A 99 6.12 10.97 75.73
C SER A 99 5.80 10.22 74.44
N SER A 100 4.59 9.59 74.39
CA SER A 100 4.14 8.82 73.27
C SER A 100 3.20 9.59 72.32
N VAL A 101 2.92 10.87 72.61
CA VAL A 101 1.95 11.65 71.82
C VAL A 101 2.64 12.36 70.65
N ASP A 102 2.59 11.72 69.52
CA ASP A 102 3.30 12.15 68.29
C ASP A 102 2.35 12.66 67.21
N ALA A 103 2.85 13.47 66.31
CA ALA A 103 2.07 13.99 65.18
C ALA A 103 2.86 14.00 63.91
N GLY A 104 2.53 13.08 62.98
CA GLY A 104 3.08 13.04 61.65
C GLY A 104 2.31 13.95 60.70
N LEU A 105 3.04 14.76 59.94
CA LEU A 105 2.46 15.61 58.92
C LEU A 105 3.25 15.43 57.61
N TYR A 106 2.52 15.42 56.49
CA TYR A 106 3.16 15.38 55.14
C TYR A 106 2.61 16.50 54.27
N ARG A 107 3.33 16.86 53.20
CA ARG A 107 2.82 17.65 52.08
C ARG A 107 2.36 16.73 51.00
N ALA A 108 1.28 17.08 50.31
CA ALA A 108 0.85 16.34 49.17
C ALA A 108 1.88 16.37 48.06
N ALA A 109 2.14 15.23 47.49
CA ALA A 109 3.00 15.08 46.33
C ALA A 109 2.21 15.12 45.01
N GLU A 110 2.91 15.26 43.93
CA GLU A 110 2.37 15.27 42.56
C GLU A 110 3.18 14.32 41.68
N LEU A 111 2.48 13.67 40.74
CA LEU A 111 3.09 12.79 39.72
C LEU A 111 2.46 13.06 38.38
N GLY A 112 3.23 13.23 37.35
CA GLY A 112 2.72 13.44 36.00
C GLY A 112 3.82 13.75 35.01
N ASP A 113 3.45 14.10 33.86
CA ASP A 113 4.10 14.86 32.82
C ASP A 113 3.30 14.79 31.52
N ARG A 114 3.79 14.17 30.43
CA ARG A 114 3.29 14.40 29.10
C ARG A 114 3.24 13.13 28.25
N VAL A 115 2.25 13.09 27.33
CA VAL A 115 2.25 12.16 26.19
C VAL A 115 2.56 12.98 24.93
N TRP A 116 3.52 12.55 24.11
CA TRP A 116 3.94 13.26 22.90
C TRP A 116 4.04 12.34 21.68
N LEU A 117 4.02 12.97 20.49
CA LEU A 117 4.24 12.29 19.21
C LEU A 117 5.74 12.24 18.92
N ASP A 118 6.33 11.07 19.08
CA ASP A 118 7.70 10.76 18.68
C ASP A 118 7.76 10.61 17.14
N THR A 119 8.11 11.71 16.47
CA THR A 119 8.05 11.78 15.00
C THR A 119 9.19 11.07 14.31
N ASN A 120 10.31 10.90 14.99
CA ASN A 120 11.50 10.25 14.45
C ASN A 120 11.75 8.83 14.98
N GLY A 121 10.95 8.39 15.98
CA GLY A 121 11.01 7.05 16.54
C GLY A 121 12.21 6.78 17.43
N ASN A 122 12.84 7.85 18.01
CA ASN A 122 14.05 7.70 18.81
C ASN A 122 13.78 7.45 20.32
N GLY A 123 12.51 7.56 20.76
CA GLY A 123 12.09 7.36 22.14
C GLY A 123 12.39 8.54 23.05
N GLN A 124 12.80 9.69 22.52
CA GLN A 124 13.10 10.92 23.27
C GLN A 124 12.20 12.06 22.81
N GLN A 125 11.80 12.91 23.74
CA GLN A 125 11.02 14.10 23.47
C GLN A 125 11.90 15.21 22.89
N ASP A 126 11.83 15.35 21.57
CA ASP A 126 12.60 16.34 20.84
C ASP A 126 11.86 17.69 20.74
N ASN A 127 12.65 18.72 20.46
CA ASN A 127 12.12 20.07 20.34
C ASN A 127 11.20 20.20 19.11
N GLY A 128 9.95 20.55 19.35
CA GLY A 128 8.93 20.68 18.28
C GLY A 128 7.98 19.49 18.16
N GLU A 129 8.18 18.43 18.92
CA GLU A 129 7.26 17.31 18.97
C GLU A 129 5.97 17.68 19.71
N ALA A 130 4.84 17.34 19.07
CA ALA A 130 3.53 17.75 19.54
C ALA A 130 3.04 16.86 20.68
N GLY A 131 2.34 17.46 21.67
CA GLY A 131 1.64 16.70 22.68
C GLY A 131 0.42 15.96 22.12
N VAL A 132 0.08 14.83 22.71
CA VAL A 132 -1.05 13.97 22.31
C VAL A 132 -2.17 14.06 23.34
N ALA A 133 -3.29 14.64 22.92
CA ALA A 133 -4.49 14.77 23.74
C ALA A 133 -5.32 13.48 23.77
N GLY A 134 -6.10 13.29 24.85
CA GLY A 134 -7.13 12.24 24.89
C GLY A 134 -6.64 10.89 25.37
N VAL A 135 -5.35 10.72 25.68
CA VAL A 135 -4.81 9.48 26.24
C VAL A 135 -5.20 9.37 27.72
N LYS A 136 -5.80 8.26 28.10
CA LYS A 136 -6.14 7.96 29.51
C LYS A 136 -4.91 7.47 30.25
N VAL A 137 -4.68 8.06 31.44
CA VAL A 137 -3.59 7.71 32.34
C VAL A 137 -4.16 7.30 33.68
N THR A 138 -3.80 6.13 34.17
CA THR A 138 -4.26 5.58 35.44
C THR A 138 -3.11 5.57 36.43
N LEU A 139 -3.33 6.17 37.62
CA LEU A 139 -2.39 6.04 38.73
C LEU A 139 -2.52 4.66 39.37
N LEU A 140 -1.40 4.00 39.62
CA LEU A 140 -1.35 2.69 40.27
C LEU A 140 -0.60 2.80 41.60
N ASP A 141 -1.09 2.10 42.62
CA ASP A 141 -0.43 1.96 43.93
C ASP A 141 0.74 0.94 43.87
N ALA A 142 1.45 0.78 44.98
CA ALA A 142 2.55 -0.17 45.11
C ALA A 142 2.20 -1.64 44.75
N SER A 143 0.92 -2.00 44.84
CA SER A 143 0.42 -3.32 44.49
C SER A 143 -0.07 -3.41 43.03
N GLY A 144 0.00 -2.31 42.28
CA GLY A 144 -0.49 -2.21 40.91
C GLY A 144 -2.01 -2.03 40.76
N ASN A 145 -2.71 -1.69 41.83
CA ASN A 145 -4.14 -1.39 41.78
C ASN A 145 -4.40 0.07 41.42
N ALA A 146 -5.49 0.36 40.73
CA ALA A 146 -5.87 1.72 40.39
C ALA A 146 -6.13 2.57 41.64
N GLY A 147 -5.40 3.70 41.77
CA GLY A 147 -5.44 4.62 42.89
C GLY A 147 -6.47 5.73 42.78
N GLY A 148 -7.43 5.63 41.87
CA GLY A 148 -8.46 6.65 41.65
C GLY A 148 -9.04 6.64 40.26
N SER A 149 -9.74 7.73 39.88
CA SER A 149 -10.23 7.89 38.51
C SER A 149 -9.07 8.22 37.56
N PRO A 150 -9.02 7.61 36.37
CA PRO A 150 -8.02 7.96 35.36
C PRO A 150 -8.12 9.43 34.98
N LEU A 151 -6.99 10.04 34.68
CA LEU A 151 -6.91 11.32 34.00
C LEU A 151 -6.89 11.14 32.48
N THR A 152 -7.15 12.23 31.77
CA THR A 152 -7.04 12.26 30.30
C THR A 152 -6.08 13.41 29.96
N THR A 153 -5.13 13.17 29.06
CA THR A 153 -4.18 14.19 28.65
C THR A 153 -4.86 15.39 27.99
N ASP A 154 -4.40 16.58 28.28
CA ASP A 154 -4.89 17.86 27.74
C ASP A 154 -4.47 18.07 26.26
N ALA A 155 -4.80 19.24 25.69
CA ALA A 155 -4.45 19.58 24.31
C ALA A 155 -2.94 19.62 24.04
N ASN A 156 -2.11 19.75 25.07
CA ASN A 156 -0.64 19.75 24.99
C ASN A 156 -0.05 18.39 25.39
N GLY A 157 -0.89 17.41 25.64
CA GLY A 157 -0.47 16.07 26.06
C GLY A 157 -0.21 15.94 27.56
N ASN A 158 -0.39 17.00 28.38
CA ASN A 158 -0.05 16.97 29.80
C ASN A 158 -1.09 16.24 30.64
N TYR A 159 -0.63 15.61 31.71
CA TYR A 159 -1.44 15.06 32.80
C TYR A 159 -0.74 15.27 34.13
N LEU A 160 -1.49 15.37 35.25
CA LEU A 160 -0.92 15.56 36.56
C LEU A 160 -1.85 15.02 37.67
N PHE A 161 -1.40 14.03 38.40
CA PHE A 161 -2.01 13.58 39.61
C PHE A 161 -1.51 14.47 40.76
N THR A 162 -2.42 15.06 41.50
CA THR A 162 -2.12 15.94 42.62
C THR A 162 -2.75 15.41 43.89
N GLY A 163 -2.29 15.91 45.06
CA GLY A 163 -2.87 15.52 46.37
C GLY A 163 -2.46 14.11 46.81
N LEU A 164 -1.35 13.59 46.26
CA LEU A 164 -0.88 12.24 46.54
C LEU A 164 -0.24 12.19 47.96
N ARG A 165 -0.40 11.09 48.64
CA ARG A 165 0.39 10.78 49.84
C ARG A 165 1.80 10.39 49.43
N PRO A 166 2.84 10.66 50.23
CA PRO A 166 4.15 10.05 50.03
C PRO A 166 4.01 8.51 49.97
N GLY A 167 4.70 7.88 49.01
CA GLY A 167 4.61 6.44 48.83
C GLY A 167 5.00 5.98 47.43
N THR A 168 4.87 4.69 47.18
CA THR A 168 5.23 4.07 45.91
C THR A 168 4.08 4.09 44.92
N TYR A 169 4.33 4.57 43.71
CA TYR A 169 3.35 4.68 42.65
C TYR A 169 3.97 4.26 41.29
N SER A 170 3.10 4.01 40.33
CA SER A 170 3.42 3.96 38.90
C SER A 170 2.22 4.48 38.11
N VAL A 171 2.37 4.71 36.83
CA VAL A 171 1.26 5.06 35.95
C VAL A 171 1.09 4.05 34.86
N GLN A 172 -0.12 3.97 34.31
CA GLN A 172 -0.43 3.18 33.14
C GLN A 172 -1.14 4.05 32.11
N PHE A 173 -0.52 4.20 30.97
CA PHE A 173 -1.11 4.82 29.79
C PHE A 173 -1.95 3.76 29.06
N ASP A 174 -3.23 4.07 28.83
CA ASP A 174 -4.16 3.15 28.19
C ASP A 174 -3.98 3.15 26.69
N LYS A 175 -3.31 2.11 26.17
CA LYS A 175 -3.04 1.96 24.73
C LYS A 175 -4.29 1.93 23.85
N THR A 176 -5.48 1.59 24.41
CA THR A 176 -6.73 1.58 23.65
C THR A 176 -7.27 2.98 23.37
N THR A 177 -6.71 3.99 24.02
CA THR A 177 -7.05 5.41 23.85
C THR A 177 -6.04 6.16 23.00
N LEU A 178 -4.97 5.50 22.53
CA LEU A 178 -4.04 6.08 21.56
C LEU A 178 -4.78 6.37 20.25
N PRO A 179 -4.33 7.38 19.49
CA PRO A 179 -4.83 7.58 18.12
C PRO A 179 -4.69 6.31 17.29
N ALA A 180 -5.65 6.06 16.41
CA ALA A 180 -5.62 4.88 15.56
C ALA A 180 -4.31 4.83 14.72
N GLY A 181 -3.68 3.66 14.67
CA GLY A 181 -2.42 3.48 13.94
C GLY A 181 -1.16 3.90 14.69
N TYR A 182 -1.25 4.24 15.98
CA TYR A 182 -0.09 4.56 16.81
C TYR A 182 0.17 3.50 17.88
N SER A 183 1.41 3.40 18.31
CA SER A 183 1.86 2.57 19.42
C SER A 183 2.85 3.35 20.29
N PHE A 184 3.12 2.87 21.52
CA PHE A 184 4.19 3.45 22.34
C PHE A 184 5.54 3.26 21.65
N THR A 185 6.39 4.28 21.72
CA THR A 185 7.79 4.22 21.27
C THR A 185 8.64 3.42 22.26
N THR A 186 9.91 3.20 21.92
CA THR A 186 10.86 2.51 22.81
C THR A 186 11.07 3.30 24.09
N ALA A 187 10.91 2.62 25.23
CA ALA A 187 11.09 3.23 26.55
C ALA A 187 12.56 3.28 26.99
N ASN A 188 12.89 4.21 27.90
CA ASN A 188 14.17 4.36 28.59
C ASN A 188 15.37 4.45 27.64
N THR A 189 15.29 5.37 26.66
CA THR A 189 16.32 5.54 25.63
C THR A 189 17.23 6.75 25.87
N GLY A 190 17.03 7.52 26.95
CA GLY A 190 17.77 8.75 27.18
C GLY A 190 17.78 9.23 28.61
N SER A 191 17.43 10.52 28.79
CA SER A 191 17.30 11.13 30.11
C SER A 191 15.86 10.95 30.58
N ASP A 192 15.70 10.45 31.80
CA ASP A 192 14.43 10.22 32.50
C ASP A 192 13.44 11.40 32.42
N ALA A 193 13.93 12.63 32.29
CA ALA A 193 13.09 13.83 32.17
C ALA A 193 12.61 14.11 30.74
N SER A 194 12.95 13.27 29.76
CA SER A 194 12.63 13.53 28.35
C SER A 194 12.55 12.27 27.49
N ASP A 195 12.68 11.09 28.06
CA ASP A 195 12.46 9.84 27.33
C ASP A 195 11.10 9.20 27.70
N SER A 196 10.73 8.18 26.96
CA SER A 196 9.47 7.49 27.20
C SER A 196 9.63 6.46 28.29
N ASP A 197 8.74 6.43 29.29
CA ASP A 197 8.70 5.43 30.37
C ASP A 197 7.66 4.33 30.12
N ALA A 198 6.79 4.55 29.15
CA ALA A 198 5.69 3.63 28.89
C ALA A 198 6.19 2.33 28.25
N ASN A 199 5.98 1.19 28.89
CA ASN A 199 6.26 -0.11 28.31
C ASN A 199 5.45 -0.28 27.00
N VAL A 200 6.10 -0.68 25.93
CA VAL A 200 5.51 -0.80 24.59
C VAL A 200 4.34 -1.80 24.51
N THR A 201 4.25 -2.75 25.44
CA THR A 201 3.25 -3.82 25.44
C THR A 201 1.96 -3.40 26.14
N ASP A 202 2.08 -2.82 27.35
CA ASP A 202 0.93 -2.56 28.24
C ASP A 202 0.82 -1.10 28.73
N GLY A 203 1.77 -0.24 28.35
CA GLY A 203 1.78 1.17 28.70
C GLY A 203 2.07 1.46 30.17
N LYS A 204 2.57 0.48 30.94
CA LYS A 204 2.94 0.70 32.35
C LYS A 204 4.36 1.24 32.46
N THR A 205 4.55 2.12 33.45
CA THR A 205 5.87 2.61 33.84
C THR A 205 6.46 1.73 34.95
N ALA A 206 7.74 1.91 35.21
CA ALA A 206 8.35 1.46 36.45
C ALA A 206 7.69 2.13 37.66
N GLN A 207 7.99 1.64 38.88
CA GLN A 207 7.54 2.27 40.11
C GLN A 207 8.49 3.36 40.55
N THR A 208 7.93 4.48 41.04
CA THR A 208 8.65 5.55 41.72
C THR A 208 8.19 5.65 43.18
N VAL A 209 9.05 6.27 44.01
CA VAL A 209 8.70 6.60 45.41
C VAL A 209 8.62 8.10 45.50
N LEU A 210 7.43 8.61 45.81
CA LEU A 210 7.22 10.04 46.04
C LEU A 210 7.47 10.41 47.52
N ASP A 211 8.36 11.39 47.72
CA ASP A 211 8.59 11.98 48.99
C ASP A 211 7.55 13.06 49.33
N SER A 212 7.55 13.53 50.62
CA SER A 212 6.63 14.56 51.08
C SER A 212 6.81 15.89 50.37
N GLY A 213 5.80 16.27 49.55
CA GLY A 213 5.78 17.51 48.77
C GLY A 213 6.58 17.46 47.50
N GLU A 214 6.96 16.29 47.04
CA GLU A 214 7.65 16.10 45.77
C GLU A 214 6.70 16.35 44.61
N SER A 215 7.25 16.92 43.51
CA SER A 215 6.57 17.06 42.23
C SER A 215 7.43 16.36 41.19
N ASP A 216 7.13 15.09 40.96
CA ASP A 216 7.81 14.24 40.01
C ASP A 216 7.14 14.37 38.62
N ARG A 217 7.86 14.92 37.66
CA ARG A 217 7.41 15.17 36.29
C ARG A 217 8.39 14.58 35.30
N THR A 218 8.69 13.32 35.50
CA THR A 218 9.58 12.54 34.63
C THR A 218 8.88 11.32 34.03
N TRP A 219 7.57 11.19 34.23
CA TRP A 219 6.82 10.00 33.78
C TRP A 219 6.08 10.27 32.48
N ASP A 220 6.75 9.97 31.38
CA ASP A 220 6.39 10.35 30.04
C ASP A 220 5.96 9.16 29.17
N ALA A 221 5.26 9.45 28.07
CA ALA A 221 4.96 8.44 27.05
C ALA A 221 5.08 9.02 25.65
N GLY A 222 6.08 8.58 24.90
CA GLY A 222 6.15 8.81 23.47
C GLY A 222 5.28 7.82 22.69
N ILE A 223 4.64 8.28 21.63
CA ILE A 223 3.96 7.42 20.68
C ILE A 223 4.49 7.63 19.27
N VAL A 224 4.62 6.53 18.52
CA VAL A 224 5.15 6.49 17.16
C VAL A 224 4.09 5.98 16.19
N ALA A 225 4.10 6.52 14.97
CA ALA A 225 3.22 6.04 13.90
C ALA A 225 3.61 4.61 13.49
N ASN A 226 2.66 3.68 13.49
CA ASN A 226 2.89 2.35 12.95
C ASN A 226 3.04 2.43 11.43
N PRO A 227 3.96 1.69 10.82
CA PRO A 227 4.05 1.63 9.38
C PRO A 227 2.80 0.99 8.77
N GLY A 228 2.43 1.45 7.59
CA GLY A 228 1.33 0.89 6.81
C GLY A 228 1.79 -0.15 5.80
N THR A 229 0.86 -0.58 4.97
CA THR A 229 1.10 -1.48 3.84
C THR A 229 0.41 -0.92 2.60
N ILE A 230 1.09 -0.95 1.45
CA ILE A 230 0.47 -0.65 0.17
C ILE A 230 0.30 -1.96 -0.60
N THR A 231 -0.89 -2.20 -1.15
CA THR A 231 -1.16 -3.36 -1.99
C THR A 231 -1.88 -2.96 -3.27
N GLY A 232 -1.67 -3.75 -4.32
CA GLY A 232 -2.36 -3.54 -5.58
C GLY A 232 -2.22 -4.74 -6.52
N ARG A 233 -2.59 -4.52 -7.78
CA ARG A 233 -2.56 -5.53 -8.83
C ARG A 233 -2.12 -4.92 -10.15
N VAL A 234 -1.52 -5.74 -11.00
CA VAL A 234 -1.35 -5.46 -12.43
C VAL A 234 -2.18 -6.48 -13.19
N LEU A 235 -3.00 -6.01 -14.11
CA LEU A 235 -3.94 -6.81 -14.88
C LEU A 235 -3.74 -6.56 -16.38
N GLU A 236 -3.95 -7.59 -17.18
CA GLU A 236 -4.02 -7.49 -18.64
C GLU A 236 -5.48 -7.22 -19.05
N ASP A 237 -5.70 -6.21 -19.87
CA ASP A 237 -6.91 -6.01 -20.64
C ASP A 237 -6.85 -6.93 -21.88
N THR A 238 -7.73 -7.91 -21.93
CA THR A 238 -7.74 -8.92 -23.02
C THR A 238 -8.78 -8.63 -24.07
N ASN A 239 -9.73 -7.75 -23.78
CA ASN A 239 -10.89 -7.45 -24.65
C ASN A 239 -10.89 -6.01 -25.18
N ASN A 240 -9.91 -5.19 -24.77
CA ASN A 240 -9.70 -3.81 -25.18
C ASN A 240 -10.85 -2.86 -24.76
N ASP A 241 -11.34 -3.03 -23.52
CA ASP A 241 -12.34 -2.15 -22.91
C ASP A 241 -11.74 -1.21 -21.82
N ASN A 242 -10.41 -1.23 -21.66
CA ASN A 242 -9.62 -0.52 -20.65
C ASN A 242 -9.91 -0.96 -19.21
N VAL A 243 -10.40 -2.18 -19.04
CA VAL A 243 -10.61 -2.82 -17.74
C VAL A 243 -9.75 -4.08 -17.66
N GLY A 244 -9.00 -4.25 -16.59
CA GLY A 244 -8.14 -5.42 -16.44
C GLY A 244 -8.93 -6.71 -16.21
N ASP A 245 -8.76 -7.69 -17.09
CA ASP A 245 -9.46 -8.99 -17.08
C ASP A 245 -8.67 -10.09 -16.40
N THR A 246 -7.38 -10.20 -16.72
CA THR A 246 -6.54 -11.31 -16.27
C THR A 246 -5.30 -10.84 -15.52
N PRO A 247 -4.84 -11.63 -14.51
CA PRO A 247 -3.62 -11.27 -13.76
C PRO A 247 -2.39 -11.21 -14.65
N LEU A 248 -1.53 -10.17 -14.45
CA LEU A 248 -0.25 -10.05 -15.12
C LEU A 248 0.90 -10.28 -14.13
N PRO A 249 1.52 -11.48 -14.10
CA PRO A 249 2.60 -11.81 -13.18
C PRO A 249 3.97 -11.32 -13.66
N GLY A 250 4.91 -11.12 -12.72
CA GLY A 250 6.30 -10.79 -13.02
C GLY A 250 6.55 -9.33 -13.40
N VAL A 251 5.54 -8.47 -13.28
CA VAL A 251 5.67 -7.03 -13.54
C VAL A 251 6.42 -6.35 -12.41
N THR A 252 7.40 -5.53 -12.72
CA THR A 252 8.15 -4.76 -11.74
C THR A 252 7.36 -3.53 -11.32
N VAL A 253 7.16 -3.37 -10.01
CA VAL A 253 6.50 -2.20 -9.41
C VAL A 253 7.45 -1.53 -8.41
N VAL A 254 7.57 -0.22 -8.50
CA VAL A 254 8.51 0.60 -7.72
C VAL A 254 7.74 1.61 -6.87
N LEU A 255 8.03 1.64 -5.57
CA LEU A 255 7.53 2.66 -4.66
C LEU A 255 8.54 3.81 -4.57
N LYS A 256 8.09 5.05 -4.77
CA LYS A 256 8.91 6.26 -4.69
C LYS A 256 8.41 7.24 -3.64
N ASP A 257 9.34 7.96 -3.01
CA ASP A 257 9.04 9.08 -2.11
C ASP A 257 8.64 10.35 -2.90
N PRO A 258 8.18 11.42 -2.24
CA PRO A 258 7.81 12.68 -2.90
C PRO A 258 8.96 13.38 -3.64
N ASN A 259 10.21 13.00 -3.37
CA ASN A 259 11.40 13.53 -4.05
C ASN A 259 11.78 12.69 -5.30
N GLY A 260 11.02 11.60 -5.57
CA GLY A 260 11.27 10.68 -6.67
C GLY A 260 12.30 9.58 -6.38
N ASN A 261 12.82 9.47 -5.15
CA ASN A 261 13.76 8.42 -4.78
C ASN A 261 13.02 7.09 -4.62
N THR A 262 13.65 5.99 -5.03
CA THR A 262 13.12 4.64 -4.83
C THR A 262 13.18 4.25 -3.35
N VAL A 263 12.01 3.96 -2.78
CA VAL A 263 11.84 3.46 -1.40
C VAL A 263 11.90 1.93 -1.39
N ALA A 264 11.19 1.30 -2.32
CA ALA A 264 11.13 -0.17 -2.43
C ALA A 264 10.82 -0.59 -3.87
N THR A 265 11.14 -1.83 -4.20
CA THR A 265 10.80 -2.47 -5.48
C THR A 265 10.26 -3.86 -5.20
N THR A 266 9.22 -4.26 -5.91
CA THR A 266 8.62 -5.59 -5.84
C THR A 266 8.24 -6.07 -7.24
N THR A 267 7.78 -7.31 -7.36
CA THR A 267 7.22 -7.86 -8.60
C THR A 267 5.87 -8.49 -8.32
N THR A 268 4.99 -8.50 -9.31
CA THR A 268 3.68 -9.13 -9.18
C THR A 268 3.79 -10.66 -9.09
N ASP A 269 2.95 -11.25 -8.25
CA ASP A 269 2.81 -12.70 -8.08
C ASP A 269 2.01 -13.34 -9.23
N THR A 270 1.74 -14.65 -9.15
CA THR A 270 0.96 -15.39 -10.15
C THR A 270 -0.49 -14.93 -10.29
N ASN A 271 -1.00 -14.17 -9.31
CA ASN A 271 -2.34 -13.56 -9.34
C ASN A 271 -2.30 -12.07 -9.69
N GLY A 272 -1.15 -11.58 -10.16
CA GLY A 272 -0.93 -10.18 -10.49
C GLY A 272 -0.82 -9.26 -9.28
N ASN A 273 -0.78 -9.75 -8.04
CA ASN A 273 -0.73 -8.92 -6.84
C ASN A 273 0.68 -8.45 -6.54
N TYR A 274 0.79 -7.22 -6.03
CA TYR A 274 2.01 -6.68 -5.43
C TYR A 274 1.75 -6.11 -4.04
N SER A 275 2.81 -6.02 -3.23
CA SER A 275 2.74 -5.49 -1.87
C SER A 275 4.04 -4.82 -1.46
N PHE A 276 3.89 -3.69 -0.74
CA PHE A 276 4.96 -2.99 -0.03
C PHE A 276 4.59 -2.94 1.45
N PRO A 277 5.11 -3.84 2.28
CA PRO A 277 4.89 -3.81 3.72
C PRO A 277 5.81 -2.79 4.41
N ASN A 278 5.45 -2.41 5.65
CA ASN A 278 6.24 -1.54 6.52
C ASN A 278 6.57 -0.16 5.91
N VAL A 279 5.59 0.43 5.21
CA VAL A 279 5.73 1.77 4.62
C VAL A 279 5.40 2.82 5.68
N PRO A 280 6.32 3.74 6.02
CA PRO A 280 6.01 4.85 6.91
C PRO A 280 4.81 5.67 6.44
N ALA A 281 4.10 6.32 7.36
CA ALA A 281 3.03 7.24 6.99
C ALA A 281 3.58 8.40 6.14
N GLY A 282 2.91 8.73 5.05
CA GLY A 282 3.38 9.75 4.12
C GLY A 282 2.74 9.64 2.73
N ASN A 283 3.20 10.51 1.83
CA ASN A 283 2.79 10.50 0.43
C ASN A 283 3.82 9.73 -0.40
N TYR A 284 3.34 8.94 -1.33
CA TYR A 284 4.18 8.11 -2.21
C TYR A 284 3.62 8.07 -3.62
N THR A 285 4.45 7.61 -4.52
CA THR A 285 4.05 7.30 -5.89
C THR A 285 4.41 5.84 -6.17
N ILE A 286 3.45 5.07 -6.64
CA ILE A 286 3.66 3.72 -7.15
C ILE A 286 3.92 3.86 -8.64
N VAL A 287 4.99 3.28 -9.14
CA VAL A 287 5.36 3.31 -10.56
C VAL A 287 5.47 1.88 -11.07
N GLU A 288 4.68 1.57 -12.06
CA GLU A 288 4.77 0.32 -12.78
C GLU A 288 5.82 0.44 -13.88
N GLN A 289 6.51 -0.66 -14.19
CA GLN A 289 7.38 -0.76 -15.35
C GLN A 289 6.71 -1.65 -16.38
N THR A 290 6.18 -1.03 -17.45
CA THR A 290 5.50 -1.74 -18.54
C THR A 290 6.31 -2.93 -19.02
N PRO A 291 5.75 -4.15 -18.98
CA PRO A 291 6.45 -5.33 -19.49
C PRO A 291 6.73 -5.24 -21.00
N PRO A 292 7.82 -5.83 -21.49
CA PRO A 292 8.09 -5.87 -22.92
C PRO A 292 6.93 -6.46 -23.72
N GLY A 293 6.47 -5.74 -24.75
CA GLY A 293 5.37 -6.14 -25.62
C GLY A 293 3.98 -5.77 -25.10
N TYR A 294 3.90 -5.02 -24.01
CA TYR A 294 2.67 -4.44 -23.50
C TYR A 294 2.63 -2.91 -23.71
N LEU A 295 1.45 -2.37 -23.61
CA LEU A 295 1.14 -0.94 -23.61
C LEU A 295 0.32 -0.66 -22.34
N ASP A 296 0.63 0.43 -21.68
CA ASP A 296 -0.12 0.87 -20.53
C ASP A 296 -1.45 1.49 -20.99
N VAL A 297 -2.57 1.06 -20.42
CA VAL A 297 -3.91 1.52 -20.83
C VAL A 297 -4.56 2.35 -19.76
N GLY A 298 -4.28 2.09 -18.48
CA GLY A 298 -4.85 2.85 -17.39
C GLY A 298 -4.45 2.37 -16.01
N ASP A 299 -4.87 3.14 -15.02
CA ASP A 299 -4.70 2.84 -13.61
C ASP A 299 -5.90 3.32 -12.77
N THR A 300 -5.82 3.12 -11.44
CA THR A 300 -6.92 3.43 -10.52
C THR A 300 -7.14 4.92 -10.32
N ASP A 301 -6.08 5.77 -10.34
CA ASP A 301 -6.23 7.21 -10.06
C ASP A 301 -6.41 8.07 -11.31
N GLY A 302 -6.16 7.52 -12.49
CA GLY A 302 -6.33 8.17 -13.80
C GLY A 302 -5.29 9.28 -14.00
N GLY A 303 -4.55 9.27 -15.05
CA GLY A 303 -3.51 10.26 -15.32
C GLY A 303 -2.43 9.63 -16.18
N ASP A 304 -1.20 9.53 -15.67
CA ASP A 304 -0.14 8.73 -16.28
C ASP A 304 -0.42 7.26 -15.93
N PRO A 305 -0.77 6.41 -16.93
CA PRO A 305 -1.24 5.05 -16.66
C PRO A 305 -0.22 4.15 -15.93
N ASN A 306 1.02 4.60 -15.79
CA ASN A 306 2.08 3.91 -15.06
C ASN A 306 2.33 4.44 -13.65
N VAL A 307 1.52 5.41 -13.16
CA VAL A 307 1.84 6.16 -11.96
C VAL A 307 0.61 6.38 -11.09
N ILE A 308 0.54 5.71 -9.95
CA ILE A 308 -0.53 5.90 -8.97
C ILE A 308 0.01 6.68 -7.77
N SER A 309 -0.68 7.77 -7.40
CA SER A 309 -0.38 8.56 -6.20
C SER A 309 -1.14 8.03 -5.00
N VAL A 310 -0.44 7.77 -3.90
CA VAL A 310 -1.04 7.22 -2.68
C VAL A 310 -0.60 8.00 -1.43
N THR A 311 -1.50 8.08 -0.45
CA THR A 311 -1.19 8.56 0.90
C THR A 311 -1.36 7.39 1.86
N VAL A 312 -0.34 7.11 2.66
CA VAL A 312 -0.37 6.10 3.71
C VAL A 312 -0.56 6.80 5.05
N THR A 313 -1.62 6.47 5.77
CA THR A 313 -1.83 6.91 7.16
C THR A 313 -1.25 5.88 8.14
N PRO A 314 -0.99 6.25 9.41
CA PRO A 314 -0.41 5.35 10.39
C PRO A 314 -1.16 4.03 10.51
N GLY A 315 -0.48 2.90 10.33
CA GLY A 315 -1.01 1.54 10.47
C GLY A 315 -2.02 1.10 9.40
N GLU A 316 -2.22 1.90 8.35
CA GLU A 316 -3.20 1.64 7.30
C GLU A 316 -2.72 0.57 6.32
N THR A 317 -3.69 -0.17 5.75
CA THR A 317 -3.47 -0.90 4.50
C THR A 317 -4.15 -0.11 3.36
N ASN A 318 -3.34 0.60 2.56
CA ASN A 318 -3.78 1.24 1.35
C ASN A 318 -3.87 0.18 0.23
N SER A 319 -5.05 -0.05 -0.31
CA SER A 319 -5.33 -1.13 -1.26
C SER A 319 -6.15 -0.64 -2.45
N GLY A 320 -6.23 -1.48 -3.48
CA GLY A 320 -6.99 -1.19 -4.69
C GLY A 320 -6.21 -0.40 -5.74
N ASN A 321 -4.88 -0.38 -5.64
CA ASN A 321 -4.00 0.27 -6.61
C ASN A 321 -3.78 -0.67 -7.80
N VAL A 322 -4.51 -0.44 -8.88
CA VAL A 322 -4.53 -1.33 -10.05
C VAL A 322 -3.93 -0.62 -11.25
N PHE A 323 -3.00 -1.29 -11.92
CA PHE A 323 -2.52 -0.95 -13.25
C PHE A 323 -3.14 -1.90 -14.27
N VAL A 324 -3.39 -1.39 -15.46
CA VAL A 324 -3.99 -2.14 -16.57
C VAL A 324 -3.14 -1.98 -17.80
N ASP A 325 -2.64 -3.10 -18.32
CA ASP A 325 -1.86 -3.19 -19.55
C ASP A 325 -2.61 -3.95 -20.62
N GLU A 326 -2.37 -3.64 -21.85
CA GLU A 326 -2.83 -4.45 -22.99
C GLU A 326 -1.63 -4.99 -23.78
N ARG A 327 -1.82 -6.11 -24.46
CA ARG A 327 -0.79 -6.61 -25.36
C ARG A 327 -0.62 -5.69 -26.56
N GLN A 328 0.60 -5.32 -26.86
CA GLN A 328 0.89 -4.55 -28.06
C GLN A 328 0.44 -5.31 -29.29
N PRO A 329 -0.51 -4.76 -30.09
CA PRO A 329 -0.97 -5.42 -31.29
C PRO A 329 0.10 -5.40 -32.37
N GLY A 330 0.02 -6.37 -33.27
CA GLY A 330 0.92 -6.51 -34.40
C GLY A 330 0.30 -6.07 -35.72
N VAL A 331 1.03 -6.33 -36.81
CA VAL A 331 0.63 -6.02 -38.19
C VAL A 331 0.86 -7.24 -39.07
N ILE A 332 -0.09 -7.55 -39.97
CA ILE A 332 0.06 -8.55 -41.02
C ILE A 332 -0.09 -7.83 -42.35
N SER A 333 0.89 -7.99 -43.28
CA SER A 333 0.86 -7.34 -44.59
C SER A 333 1.51 -8.20 -45.66
N GLY A 334 1.12 -7.95 -46.89
CA GLY A 334 1.66 -8.63 -48.07
C GLY A 334 1.21 -7.96 -49.34
N THR A 335 1.41 -8.66 -50.46
CA THR A 335 1.02 -8.21 -51.81
C THR A 335 0.22 -9.30 -52.52
N VAL A 336 -0.60 -8.90 -53.51
CA VAL A 336 -1.17 -9.78 -54.53
C VAL A 336 -0.66 -9.30 -55.89
N ARG A 337 0.01 -10.19 -56.65
CA ARG A 337 0.69 -9.84 -57.88
C ARG A 337 0.39 -10.84 -58.97
N GLU A 338 0.34 -10.36 -60.22
CA GLU A 338 0.21 -11.15 -61.43
C GLU A 338 1.54 -11.66 -61.93
N ASP A 339 1.67 -12.94 -62.20
CA ASP A 339 2.75 -13.57 -62.92
C ASP A 339 2.49 -13.43 -64.44
N LEU A 340 3.31 -12.66 -65.12
CA LEU A 340 3.14 -12.40 -66.57
C LEU A 340 3.90 -13.39 -67.46
N ASP A 341 4.97 -13.97 -66.94
CA ASP A 341 5.88 -14.81 -67.74
C ASP A 341 5.86 -16.31 -67.34
N ASN A 342 4.97 -16.64 -66.37
CA ASN A 342 4.74 -18.02 -65.88
C ASN A 342 6.00 -18.61 -65.21
N ASN A 343 6.75 -17.76 -64.47
CA ASN A 343 7.94 -18.17 -63.71
C ASN A 343 7.64 -18.47 -62.23
N GLY A 344 6.39 -18.28 -61.78
CA GLY A 344 5.94 -18.47 -60.42
C GLY A 344 6.25 -17.25 -59.51
N THR A 345 6.65 -16.11 -60.07
CA THR A 345 6.95 -14.88 -59.36
C THR A 345 6.03 -13.75 -59.82
N GLY A 346 5.43 -13.03 -58.90
CA GLY A 346 4.54 -11.93 -59.26
C GLY A 346 5.28 -10.69 -59.81
N ASP A 347 4.96 -10.30 -61.06
CA ASP A 347 5.55 -9.19 -61.79
C ASP A 347 4.83 -7.87 -61.58
N THR A 348 3.50 -7.86 -61.71
CA THR A 348 2.70 -6.65 -61.69
C THR A 348 1.66 -6.68 -60.56
N PRO A 349 1.33 -5.54 -59.95
CA PRO A 349 0.37 -5.49 -58.87
C PRO A 349 -1.07 -5.81 -59.34
N ILE A 350 -1.85 -6.50 -58.51
CA ILE A 350 -3.28 -6.69 -58.68
C ILE A 350 -4.02 -5.83 -57.71
N GLU A 351 -4.66 -4.75 -58.16
CA GLU A 351 -5.50 -3.85 -57.37
C GLU A 351 -6.89 -4.48 -57.16
N GLY A 352 -7.44 -4.33 -55.95
CA GLY A 352 -8.83 -4.72 -55.59
C GLY A 352 -9.04 -6.23 -55.43
N ALA A 353 -7.99 -7.02 -55.22
CA ALA A 353 -8.08 -8.40 -54.76
C ALA A 353 -8.58 -8.40 -53.31
N THR A 354 -9.53 -9.26 -52.95
CA THR A 354 -10.08 -9.35 -51.62
C THR A 354 -9.21 -10.25 -50.74
N VAL A 355 -8.77 -9.74 -49.58
CA VAL A 355 -7.97 -10.51 -48.64
C VAL A 355 -8.70 -10.54 -47.29
N VAL A 356 -8.82 -11.72 -46.72
CA VAL A 356 -9.54 -11.98 -45.44
C VAL A 356 -8.57 -12.56 -44.45
N LEU A 357 -8.48 -11.93 -43.26
CA LEU A 357 -7.79 -12.48 -42.10
C LEU A 357 -8.75 -13.38 -41.33
N LYS A 358 -8.38 -14.62 -41.06
CA LYS A 358 -9.17 -15.61 -40.28
C LYS A 358 -8.41 -16.01 -39.01
N ASP A 359 -9.14 -16.24 -37.93
CA ASP A 359 -8.57 -16.78 -36.68
C ASP A 359 -8.21 -18.27 -36.80
N ALA A 360 -7.63 -18.86 -35.77
CA ALA A 360 -7.27 -20.28 -35.73
C ALA A 360 -8.46 -21.24 -35.83
N GLN A 361 -9.69 -20.77 -35.65
CA GLN A 361 -10.95 -21.52 -35.81
C GLN A 361 -11.55 -21.35 -37.20
N GLY A 362 -10.92 -20.51 -38.05
CA GLY A 362 -11.36 -20.23 -39.42
C GLY A 362 -12.45 -19.16 -39.54
N ASN A 363 -12.78 -18.44 -38.44
CA ASN A 363 -13.71 -17.32 -38.51
C ASN A 363 -13.02 -16.07 -39.08
N PRO A 364 -13.72 -15.28 -39.92
CA PRO A 364 -13.15 -14.01 -40.43
C PRO A 364 -13.02 -12.98 -39.29
N VAL A 365 -11.82 -12.44 -39.13
CA VAL A 365 -11.48 -11.39 -38.15
C VAL A 365 -11.50 -10.01 -38.83
N ALA A 366 -10.95 -9.92 -40.02
CA ALA A 366 -10.88 -8.69 -40.81
C ALA A 366 -10.90 -8.97 -42.31
N THR A 367 -11.32 -8.00 -43.09
CA THR A 367 -11.31 -8.06 -44.55
C THR A 367 -10.76 -6.74 -45.11
N THR A 368 -9.90 -6.83 -46.11
CA THR A 368 -9.37 -5.69 -46.82
C THR A 368 -9.30 -5.98 -48.32
N THR A 369 -8.93 -5.01 -49.12
CA THR A 369 -8.63 -5.17 -50.56
C THR A 369 -7.26 -4.57 -50.86
N THR A 370 -6.58 -5.10 -51.87
CA THR A 370 -5.28 -4.59 -52.30
C THR A 370 -5.41 -3.19 -52.89
N ASP A 371 -4.42 -2.35 -52.64
CA ASP A 371 -4.26 -1.02 -53.21
C ASP A 371 -3.76 -1.06 -54.66
N ALA A 372 -3.54 0.14 -55.28
CA ALA A 372 -3.01 0.27 -56.67
C ALA A 372 -1.60 -0.33 -56.85
N ASN A 373 -0.86 -0.57 -55.77
CA ASN A 373 0.46 -1.23 -55.80
C ASN A 373 0.36 -2.72 -55.44
N GLY A 374 -0.87 -3.25 -55.31
CA GLY A 374 -1.12 -4.64 -54.91
C GLY A 374 -0.91 -4.93 -53.43
N ASN A 375 -0.67 -3.92 -52.58
CA ASN A 375 -0.44 -4.15 -51.14
C ASN A 375 -1.73 -4.29 -50.38
N TYR A 376 -1.70 -5.11 -49.33
CA TYR A 376 -2.72 -5.18 -48.29
C TYR A 376 -2.09 -5.14 -46.89
N THR A 377 -2.86 -4.66 -45.91
CA THR A 377 -2.40 -4.57 -44.51
C THR A 377 -3.55 -4.74 -43.56
N PHE A 378 -3.32 -5.54 -42.53
CA PHE A 378 -4.15 -5.66 -41.33
C PHE A 378 -3.38 -5.07 -40.17
N ASN A 379 -3.87 -3.95 -39.60
CA ASN A 379 -3.31 -3.30 -38.43
C ASN A 379 -4.02 -3.76 -37.16
N ASN A 380 -3.40 -3.55 -36.01
CA ASN A 380 -3.96 -3.86 -34.68
C ASN A 380 -4.39 -5.33 -34.56
N VAL A 381 -3.57 -6.25 -35.04
CA VAL A 381 -3.83 -7.68 -34.98
C VAL A 381 -3.25 -8.24 -33.67
N PRO A 382 -4.07 -8.80 -32.76
CA PRO A 382 -3.56 -9.43 -31.55
C PRO A 382 -2.56 -10.54 -31.83
N ALA A 383 -1.69 -10.87 -30.88
CA ALA A 383 -0.81 -12.04 -31.00
C ALA A 383 -1.66 -13.32 -31.12
N GLY A 384 -1.31 -14.20 -32.03
CA GLY A 384 -2.11 -15.41 -32.28
C GLY A 384 -1.71 -16.12 -33.57
N SER A 385 -2.44 -17.20 -33.90
CA SER A 385 -2.30 -17.91 -35.17
C SER A 385 -3.46 -17.53 -36.08
N TYR A 386 -3.13 -17.18 -37.31
CA TYR A 386 -4.05 -16.67 -38.30
C TYR A 386 -3.86 -17.38 -39.63
N THR A 387 -4.89 -17.31 -40.49
CA THR A 387 -4.80 -17.62 -41.91
C THR A 387 -5.17 -16.37 -42.69
N VAL A 388 -4.29 -15.93 -43.56
CA VAL A 388 -4.58 -14.90 -44.54
C VAL A 388 -5.13 -15.64 -45.77
N GLU A 389 -6.33 -15.33 -46.20
CA GLU A 389 -6.98 -15.92 -47.34
C GLU A 389 -7.27 -14.88 -48.42
N GLU A 390 -6.74 -15.11 -49.61
CA GLU A 390 -7.04 -14.32 -50.78
C GLU A 390 -8.23 -14.88 -51.54
N THR A 391 -8.99 -14.02 -52.18
CA THR A 391 -10.01 -14.40 -53.17
C THR A 391 -9.63 -13.79 -54.50
N ASN A 392 -9.39 -14.66 -55.48
CA ASN A 392 -8.97 -14.25 -56.83
C ASN A 392 -9.94 -13.24 -57.43
N LYS A 393 -9.37 -12.22 -58.02
CA LYS A 393 -10.12 -11.26 -58.81
C LYS A 393 -10.69 -11.96 -60.05
N PRO A 394 -11.93 -11.66 -60.47
CA PRO A 394 -12.53 -12.29 -61.65
C PRO A 394 -11.60 -12.26 -62.87
N GLY A 395 -11.32 -13.43 -63.44
CA GLY A 395 -10.43 -13.59 -64.57
C GLY A 395 -8.98 -13.97 -64.24
N TYR A 396 -8.68 -14.13 -62.96
CA TYR A 396 -7.38 -14.63 -62.47
C TYR A 396 -7.52 -16.07 -61.96
N THR A 397 -6.43 -16.79 -61.95
CA THR A 397 -6.24 -18.12 -61.37
C THR A 397 -4.98 -18.16 -60.52
N ASP A 398 -4.99 -19.00 -59.49
CA ASP A 398 -3.90 -19.10 -58.54
C ASP A 398 -2.63 -19.68 -59.18
N VAL A 399 -1.48 -19.10 -58.86
CA VAL A 399 -0.17 -19.63 -59.16
C VAL A 399 0.53 -20.15 -57.91
N GLY A 400 0.51 -19.36 -56.81
CA GLY A 400 1.17 -19.72 -55.59
C GLY A 400 1.15 -18.62 -54.53
N ASP A 401 1.74 -18.93 -53.40
CA ASP A 401 1.91 -18.00 -52.29
C ASP A 401 3.26 -18.18 -51.60
N THR A 402 3.51 -17.37 -50.56
CA THR A 402 4.78 -17.36 -49.85
C THR A 402 5.04 -18.61 -49.02
N ASP A 403 4.00 -19.29 -48.45
CA ASP A 403 4.20 -20.46 -47.60
C ASP A 403 4.11 -21.81 -48.34
N GLY A 404 3.66 -21.80 -49.61
CA GLY A 404 3.76 -22.92 -50.53
C GLY A 404 2.77 -24.05 -50.30
N GLY A 405 1.63 -23.77 -49.65
CA GLY A 405 0.57 -24.74 -49.40
C GLY A 405 -0.61 -24.65 -50.36
N ASN A 406 -1.76 -24.22 -49.82
CA ASN A 406 -2.93 -23.84 -50.61
C ASN A 406 -2.67 -22.43 -51.19
N PRO A 407 -2.59 -22.25 -52.50
CA PRO A 407 -2.13 -20.98 -53.10
C PRO A 407 -2.96 -19.73 -52.73
N ASN A 408 -4.14 -19.93 -52.10
CA ASN A 408 -5.01 -18.88 -51.61
C ASN A 408 -4.95 -18.70 -50.08
N GLN A 409 -4.04 -19.36 -49.35
CA GLN A 409 -4.02 -19.34 -47.90
C GLN A 409 -2.63 -19.37 -47.34
N ILE A 410 -2.23 -18.32 -46.64
CA ILE A 410 -0.96 -18.22 -45.94
C ILE A 410 -1.19 -18.33 -44.43
N SER A 411 -0.48 -19.24 -43.77
CA SER A 411 -0.50 -19.42 -42.34
C SER A 411 0.47 -18.43 -41.66
N VAL A 412 -0.06 -17.62 -40.72
CA VAL A 412 0.74 -16.62 -39.99
C VAL A 412 0.61 -16.87 -38.51
N THR A 413 1.75 -16.94 -37.80
CA THR A 413 1.79 -16.87 -36.34
C THR A 413 2.40 -15.55 -35.94
N LEU A 414 1.59 -14.72 -35.26
CA LEU A 414 1.99 -13.38 -34.81
C LEU A 414 2.32 -13.43 -33.33
N THR A 415 3.53 -13.01 -32.97
CA THR A 415 3.89 -12.75 -31.58
C THR A 415 3.56 -11.30 -31.23
N GLN A 416 3.56 -11.00 -29.93
CA GLN A 416 3.21 -9.70 -29.37
C GLN A 416 4.03 -8.56 -30.01
N GLY A 417 3.36 -7.53 -30.53
CA GLY A 417 3.99 -6.38 -31.20
C GLY A 417 4.72 -6.69 -32.51
N GLN A 418 4.62 -7.91 -33.02
CA GLN A 418 5.33 -8.31 -34.22
C GLN A 418 4.64 -7.82 -35.49
N SER A 419 5.44 -7.44 -36.52
CA SER A 419 4.98 -7.25 -37.89
C SER A 419 5.35 -8.47 -38.69
N SER A 420 4.34 -9.16 -39.30
CA SER A 420 4.51 -10.19 -40.31
C SER A 420 4.31 -9.55 -41.67
N THR A 421 5.37 -9.48 -42.46
CA THR A 421 5.39 -8.87 -43.82
C THR A 421 5.77 -9.90 -44.85
N GLY A 422 5.44 -9.64 -46.16
CA GLY A 422 5.77 -10.55 -47.22
C GLY A 422 4.88 -11.79 -47.27
N ASN A 423 3.63 -11.66 -46.81
CA ASN A 423 2.63 -12.70 -47.02
C ASN A 423 1.98 -12.50 -48.38
N ASP A 424 2.70 -12.95 -49.44
CA ASP A 424 2.42 -12.59 -50.82
C ASP A 424 1.70 -13.70 -51.56
N PHE A 425 0.72 -13.32 -52.40
CA PHE A 425 -0.05 -14.20 -53.31
C PHE A 425 0.37 -13.86 -54.74
N VAL A 426 0.38 -14.89 -55.57
CA VAL A 426 0.72 -14.79 -57.01
C VAL A 426 -0.38 -15.47 -57.82
N ASP A 427 -0.99 -14.70 -58.71
CA ASP A 427 -2.04 -15.14 -59.64
C ASP A 427 -1.62 -14.92 -61.06
N GLU A 428 -2.29 -15.56 -61.99
CA GLU A 428 -2.12 -15.36 -63.43
C GLU A 428 -3.47 -15.15 -64.11
N ARG A 429 -3.46 -14.49 -65.25
CA ARG A 429 -4.62 -14.47 -66.14
C ARG A 429 -4.46 -15.55 -67.21
N PRO A 430 -5.41 -16.44 -67.34
CA PRO A 430 -5.37 -17.43 -68.42
C PRO A 430 -5.30 -16.73 -69.78
N ALA A 431 -4.32 -17.09 -70.55
CA ALA A 431 -4.20 -16.65 -71.91
C ALA A 431 -5.15 -17.39 -72.85
N THR A 432 -5.61 -16.75 -73.86
CA THR A 432 -6.44 -17.39 -74.89
C THR A 432 -5.65 -17.40 -76.22
N LEU A 433 -5.63 -18.58 -76.82
CA LEU A 433 -5.08 -18.77 -78.10
C LEU A 433 -6.11 -19.39 -79.02
N GLY A 434 -6.41 -18.77 -80.14
CA GLY A 434 -7.38 -19.31 -81.05
C GLY A 434 -7.74 -18.28 -82.14
N ASP A 435 -8.13 -18.80 -83.30
CA ASP A 435 -8.70 -18.02 -84.38
C ASP A 435 -9.53 -18.96 -85.23
N ARG A 436 -9.51 -18.83 -86.52
CA ARG A 436 -10.36 -19.45 -87.50
C ARG A 436 -9.63 -20.44 -88.35
N VAL A 437 -10.28 -21.56 -88.66
CA VAL A 437 -9.89 -22.45 -89.76
C VAL A 437 -10.86 -22.23 -90.90
N TRP A 438 -10.36 -21.88 -92.08
CA TRP A 438 -11.21 -21.56 -93.21
C TRP A 438 -10.80 -22.31 -94.44
N GLU A 439 -11.67 -22.35 -95.44
CA GLU A 439 -11.38 -22.91 -96.76
C GLU A 439 -10.81 -21.76 -97.58
N ASP A 440 -9.52 -21.88 -97.90
CA ASP A 440 -8.85 -20.98 -98.80
C ASP A 440 -9.17 -21.40 -100.25
N THR A 441 -10.20 -20.78 -100.82
CA THR A 441 -10.77 -21.18 -102.06
C THR A 441 -9.93 -20.84 -103.30
N ASN A 442 -9.03 -19.87 -103.13
CA ASN A 442 -8.13 -19.43 -104.17
C ASN A 442 -6.67 -19.81 -103.91
N ALA A 443 -6.38 -20.46 -102.80
CA ALA A 443 -5.08 -20.93 -102.35
C ALA A 443 -4.02 -19.85 -102.29
N ASN A 444 -4.42 -18.63 -101.88
CA ASN A 444 -3.49 -17.51 -101.76
C ASN A 444 -2.88 -17.36 -100.34
N GLY A 445 -3.34 -18.13 -99.37
CA GLY A 445 -2.87 -18.10 -97.96
C GLY A 445 -3.42 -16.95 -97.13
N VAL A 446 -4.37 -16.18 -97.72
CA VAL A 446 -5.04 -15.04 -97.04
C VAL A 446 -6.52 -15.33 -96.86
N GLN A 447 -7.04 -15.02 -95.70
CA GLN A 447 -8.49 -15.15 -95.42
C GLN A 447 -9.25 -14.05 -96.19
N ASP A 448 -9.85 -14.39 -97.36
CA ASP A 448 -10.57 -13.44 -98.18
C ASP A 448 -12.06 -13.32 -97.77
N ALA A 449 -12.66 -12.19 -98.11
CA ALA A 449 -14.08 -12.00 -97.89
C ALA A 449 -14.92 -13.01 -98.64
N GLY A 450 -15.76 -13.80 -97.92
CA GLY A 450 -16.59 -14.85 -98.50
C GLY A 450 -16.05 -16.28 -98.35
N GLU A 451 -14.82 -16.43 -97.87
CA GLU A 451 -14.29 -17.76 -97.58
C GLU A 451 -14.95 -18.33 -96.29
N ALA A 452 -15.46 -19.56 -96.41
CA ALA A 452 -16.23 -20.15 -95.35
C ALA A 452 -15.36 -20.78 -94.29
N GLY A 453 -15.81 -20.64 -92.99
CA GLY A 453 -15.18 -21.36 -91.87
C GLY A 453 -15.45 -22.87 -91.98
N ILE A 454 -14.45 -23.67 -91.66
CA ILE A 454 -14.60 -25.15 -91.69
C ILE A 454 -14.94 -25.59 -90.24
N ALA A 455 -16.14 -26.08 -90.06
CA ALA A 455 -16.61 -26.64 -88.79
C ALA A 455 -16.07 -28.05 -88.55
N GLY A 456 -15.94 -28.43 -87.28
CA GLY A 456 -15.56 -29.79 -86.86
C GLY A 456 -14.05 -30.09 -86.99
N VAL A 457 -13.22 -29.10 -87.29
CA VAL A 457 -11.78 -29.31 -87.30
C VAL A 457 -11.27 -29.40 -85.87
N THR A 458 -10.59 -30.50 -85.56
CA THR A 458 -9.94 -30.64 -84.25
C THR A 458 -8.60 -29.89 -84.27
N VAL A 459 -8.46 -28.94 -83.41
CA VAL A 459 -7.23 -28.19 -83.16
C VAL A 459 -6.64 -28.61 -81.87
N GLN A 460 -5.38 -28.97 -81.83
CA GLN A 460 -4.67 -29.42 -80.63
C GLN A 460 -3.52 -28.45 -80.33
N LEU A 461 -3.56 -27.86 -79.17
CA LEU A 461 -2.46 -27.10 -78.59
C LEU A 461 -1.43 -28.09 -78.02
N LYS A 462 -0.16 -27.90 -78.32
CA LYS A 462 0.93 -28.75 -77.82
C LYS A 462 1.97 -27.86 -77.12
N ASP A 463 2.64 -28.42 -76.12
CA ASP A 463 3.76 -27.81 -75.45
C ASP A 463 5.03 -27.83 -76.36
N GLU A 464 6.14 -27.24 -75.84
CA GLU A 464 7.43 -27.19 -76.54
C GLU A 464 8.01 -28.58 -76.82
N ASN A 465 7.62 -29.64 -76.11
CA ASN A 465 8.03 -31.02 -76.27
C ASN A 465 7.09 -31.80 -77.24
N GLY A 466 6.05 -31.13 -77.73
CA GLY A 466 5.08 -31.71 -78.65
C GLY A 466 3.97 -32.52 -77.97
N ALA A 467 3.87 -32.50 -76.63
CA ALA A 467 2.76 -33.18 -75.92
C ALA A 467 1.47 -32.34 -75.95
N PRO A 468 0.29 -32.97 -76.09
CA PRO A 468 -0.96 -32.22 -76.16
C PRO A 468 -1.31 -31.57 -74.81
N VAL A 469 -1.50 -30.27 -74.80
CA VAL A 469 -1.92 -29.45 -73.63
C VAL A 469 -3.43 -29.27 -73.62
N ALA A 470 -4.02 -28.98 -74.80
CA ALA A 470 -5.44 -28.78 -74.92
C ALA A 470 -5.95 -29.20 -76.30
N THR A 471 -7.21 -29.59 -76.39
CA THR A 471 -7.83 -29.91 -77.66
C THR A 471 -9.22 -29.23 -77.72
N THR A 472 -9.50 -28.56 -78.83
CA THR A 472 -10.80 -27.96 -79.10
C THR A 472 -11.29 -28.34 -80.51
N THR A 473 -12.57 -28.21 -80.73
CA THR A 473 -13.22 -28.45 -82.01
C THR A 473 -13.78 -27.13 -82.53
N GLY A 474 -13.39 -26.72 -83.75
CA GLY A 474 -13.85 -25.48 -84.32
C GLY A 474 -15.36 -25.44 -84.52
N ALA A 475 -16.01 -24.42 -83.90
CA ALA A 475 -17.44 -24.13 -84.09
C ALA A 475 -17.57 -23.04 -85.18
N VAL A 476 -18.56 -23.16 -86.07
CA VAL A 476 -18.91 -22.05 -87.01
C VAL A 476 -19.50 -20.88 -86.20
N ARG A 477 -18.91 -19.69 -86.28
CA ARG A 477 -19.57 -18.50 -85.75
C ARG A 477 -20.79 -18.16 -86.53
N LEU A 478 -21.94 -17.93 -85.89
CA LEU A 478 -23.23 -17.52 -86.48
C LEU A 478 -23.14 -16.24 -87.34
N GLU A 479 -22.07 -15.48 -87.27
CA GLU A 479 -21.85 -14.28 -88.07
C GLU A 479 -21.54 -14.62 -89.57
N ASP A 480 -21.04 -15.79 -89.83
CA ASP A 480 -20.65 -16.21 -91.20
C ASP A 480 -21.85 -16.69 -92.00
N GLN A 481 -23.05 -16.87 -91.39
CA GLN A 481 -24.26 -17.31 -92.09
C GLN A 481 -25.12 -16.18 -92.73
N LYS A 482 -24.75 -14.88 -92.51
CA LYS A 482 -25.52 -13.76 -93.01
C LYS A 482 -24.97 -13.13 -94.35
N ALA A 483 -23.91 -13.66 -94.90
CA ALA A 483 -23.34 -13.14 -96.14
C ALA A 483 -23.72 -13.95 -97.39
N GLY A 484 -24.70 -14.79 -97.32
CA GLY A 484 -25.08 -15.62 -98.43
C GLY A 484 -26.62 -15.71 -98.56
N ALA A 485 -27.35 -14.59 -98.72
CA ALA A 485 -28.68 -14.51 -99.24
C ALA A 485 -28.90 -13.27 -100.12
#